data_573ca06654ce2d60bbcb96b298a26bbe
#
_entry.id   573ca06654ce2d60bbcb96b298a26bbe
#
_cell.length_a   1.000
_cell.length_b   1.000
_cell.length_c   1.000
_cell.angle_alpha   90.00
_cell.angle_beta   90.00
_cell.angle_gamma   90.00
#
_symmetry.space_group_name_H-M   'P 1'
#
loop_
_entity.id
_entity.type
_entity.pdbx_description
1 polymer ?
#
loop_
_entity_poly.entity_id
_entity_poly.type
_entity_poly.pdbx_seq_one_letter_code
_entity_poly.pdbx_strand_id
1 'polypeptide(L)'
;MKRKVVLARNDYAKFVNAQNNRTNVYTTVYDFEHFSEKAKIESSVIIDRVFLDFDAHTDNLDLAWRDVKQVMELVLSRQYKYTLFFSGRGFHLFLFGKRTHNMRNVQTFFREIKEYLVHKVGKSNSLDERVGQTTRLRRVPNTVNMSSSDDNGNPYYCIPLIENDLSKNIEGILTLASRPRHIPFEKGGKNEVVFPDAPPIEAIGGEVSVPNTVGKLPMLPCLHNAVMTENPSHMSRAYLVSW
;
A
#
# COMPACT_ATOMS: atom_id res chain seq x y z
N MET A 1 8.43 13.41 9.18
CA MET A 1 9.16 13.09 7.94
C MET A 1 8.99 14.23 6.94
N LYS A 2 10.09 14.82 6.45
CA LYS A 2 9.98 15.87 5.41
C LYS A 2 9.88 15.20 4.05
N ARG A 3 8.80 15.47 3.31
CA ARG A 3 8.66 15.03 1.91
C ARG A 3 9.44 15.98 1.00
N LYS A 4 10.17 15.42 0.05
CA LYS A 4 10.85 16.19 -1.01
C LYS A 4 10.19 15.89 -2.34
N VAL A 5 9.83 16.93 -3.08
CA VAL A 5 9.39 16.78 -4.47
C VAL A 5 10.63 16.61 -5.34
N VAL A 6 10.63 15.60 -6.19
CA VAL A 6 11.72 15.28 -7.10
C VAL A 6 11.16 15.26 -8.51
N LEU A 7 11.64 16.15 -9.36
CA LEU A 7 11.13 16.37 -10.71
C LEU A 7 12.02 15.72 -11.79
N ALA A 8 13.30 15.54 -11.49
CA ALA A 8 14.24 14.97 -12.44
C ALA A 8 14.80 13.62 -11.97
N ARG A 9 14.95 12.68 -12.90
CA ARG A 9 15.46 11.32 -12.62
C ARG A 9 16.82 11.34 -11.91
N ASN A 10 17.72 12.23 -12.32
CA ASN A 10 19.05 12.35 -11.71
C ASN A 10 18.99 12.84 -10.26
N ASP A 11 18.07 13.75 -9.93
CA ASP A 11 17.90 14.24 -8.55
C ASP A 11 17.29 13.16 -7.65
N TYR A 12 16.41 12.32 -8.21
CA TYR A 12 15.88 11.15 -7.52
C TYR A 12 17.01 10.18 -7.16
N ALA A 13 17.85 9.81 -8.12
CA ALA A 13 18.97 8.89 -7.89
C ALA A 13 19.96 9.46 -6.85
N LYS A 14 20.33 10.73 -6.95
CA LYS A 14 21.19 11.41 -5.97
C LYS A 14 20.59 11.40 -4.57
N PHE A 15 19.28 11.70 -4.46
CA PHE A 15 18.58 11.68 -3.18
C PHE A 15 18.55 10.27 -2.57
N VAL A 16 18.18 9.25 -3.35
CA VAL A 16 18.13 7.86 -2.90
C VAL A 16 19.52 7.42 -2.42
N ASN A 17 20.55 7.64 -3.20
CA ASN A 17 21.93 7.24 -2.86
C ASN A 17 22.44 7.95 -1.59
N ALA A 18 22.10 9.23 -1.41
CA ALA A 18 22.51 9.98 -0.22
C ALA A 18 21.80 9.53 1.06
N GLN A 19 20.60 8.96 0.96
CA GLN A 19 19.81 8.54 2.11
C GLN A 19 19.89 7.04 2.40
N ASN A 20 20.20 6.21 1.40
CA ASN A 20 20.33 4.78 1.55
C ASN A 20 21.41 4.44 2.60
N ASN A 21 21.20 3.41 3.40
CA ASN A 21 22.02 3.01 4.55
C ASN A 21 22.06 4.02 5.73
N ARG A 22 21.34 5.13 5.65
CA ARG A 22 21.22 6.12 6.73
C ARG A 22 19.81 6.19 7.30
N THR A 23 18.82 6.02 6.43
CA THR A 23 17.41 6.05 6.81
C THR A 23 16.59 5.22 5.82
N ASN A 24 15.38 4.89 6.23
CA ASN A 24 14.41 4.28 5.34
C ASN A 24 14.01 5.24 4.21
N VAL A 25 14.10 4.82 2.96
CA VAL A 25 13.78 5.63 1.79
C VAL A 25 12.45 5.18 1.19
N TYR A 26 11.54 6.13 1.02
CA TYR A 26 10.21 5.88 0.48
C TYR A 26 9.91 6.79 -0.71
N THR A 27 9.02 6.32 -1.58
CA THR A 27 8.40 7.12 -2.64
C THR A 27 6.88 6.92 -2.59
N THR A 28 6.12 7.79 -3.25
CA THR A 28 4.68 7.62 -3.41
C THR A 28 4.38 6.39 -4.28
N VAL A 29 3.24 5.74 -4.00
CA VAL A 29 2.72 4.64 -4.83
C VAL A 29 2.23 5.18 -6.16
N TYR A 30 1.57 6.33 -6.14
CA TYR A 30 0.95 6.99 -7.28
C TYR A 30 1.71 8.24 -7.67
N ASP A 31 1.56 8.65 -8.93
CA ASP A 31 2.03 9.91 -9.46
C ASP A 31 0.95 10.98 -9.33
N PHE A 32 1.33 12.26 -9.46
CA PHE A 32 0.43 13.40 -9.30
C PHE A 32 0.67 14.42 -10.42
N GLU A 33 -0.39 15.00 -10.96
CA GLU A 33 -0.29 16.06 -11.97
C GLU A 33 0.11 17.40 -11.34
N HIS A 34 -0.35 17.66 -10.11
CA HIS A 34 -0.05 18.87 -9.37
C HIS A 34 0.58 18.52 -8.02
N PHE A 35 1.63 19.22 -7.66
CA PHE A 35 2.39 18.98 -6.41
C PHE A 35 2.73 20.27 -5.66
N SER A 36 2.38 21.46 -6.20
CA SER A 36 2.70 22.75 -5.61
C SER A 36 1.76 23.14 -4.48
N GLU A 37 0.50 22.74 -4.54
CA GLU A 37 -0.52 23.07 -3.57
C GLU A 37 -1.06 21.81 -2.90
N LYS A 38 -0.93 21.72 -1.57
CA LYS A 38 -1.34 20.55 -0.79
C LYS A 38 -2.79 20.13 -1.05
N ALA A 39 -3.71 21.09 -1.17
CA ALA A 39 -5.13 20.83 -1.44
C ALA A 39 -5.39 20.24 -2.84
N LYS A 40 -4.49 20.47 -3.80
CA LYS A 40 -4.62 19.96 -5.17
C LYS A 40 -3.89 18.64 -5.41
N ILE A 41 -2.98 18.24 -4.51
CA ILE A 41 -2.21 17.01 -4.68
C ILE A 41 -3.14 15.80 -4.73
N GLU A 42 -4.03 15.66 -3.77
CA GLU A 42 -4.91 14.47 -3.67
C GLU A 42 -5.90 14.36 -4.83
N SER A 43 -6.40 15.49 -5.34
CA SER A 43 -7.31 15.54 -6.48
C SER A 43 -6.63 15.33 -7.84
N SER A 44 -5.29 15.44 -7.89
CA SER A 44 -4.49 15.28 -9.11
C SER A 44 -3.80 13.92 -9.22
N VAL A 45 -4.20 12.96 -8.40
CA VAL A 45 -3.60 11.64 -8.39
C VAL A 45 -3.83 10.92 -9.73
N ILE A 46 -2.76 10.33 -10.25
CA ILE A 46 -2.79 9.46 -11.41
C ILE A 46 -2.75 8.02 -10.93
N ILE A 47 -3.84 7.30 -11.13
CA ILE A 47 -3.99 5.93 -10.69
C ILE A 47 -3.93 5.03 -11.93
N ASP A 48 -2.83 4.34 -12.11
CA ASP A 48 -2.58 3.38 -13.20
C ASP A 48 -2.26 1.98 -12.67
N ARG A 49 -2.44 1.78 -11.35
CA ARG A 49 -2.11 0.52 -10.68
C ARG A 49 -2.92 0.34 -9.41
N VAL A 50 -3.11 -0.91 -8.99
CA VAL A 50 -3.45 -1.24 -7.61
C VAL A 50 -2.18 -1.66 -6.90
N PHE A 51 -2.04 -1.22 -5.65
CA PHE A 51 -0.94 -1.55 -4.76
C PHE A 51 -1.44 -2.48 -3.66
N LEU A 52 -0.90 -3.69 -3.63
CA LEU A 52 -1.15 -4.70 -2.62
C LEU A 52 0.06 -4.77 -1.71
N ASP A 53 -0.16 -4.50 -0.44
CA ASP A 53 0.86 -4.52 0.61
C ASP A 53 0.60 -5.70 1.54
N PHE A 54 1.52 -6.66 1.51
CA PHE A 54 1.47 -7.85 2.36
C PHE A 54 2.48 -7.66 3.49
N ASP A 55 2.00 -7.23 4.64
CA ASP A 55 2.85 -6.95 5.81
C ASP A 55 2.80 -8.13 6.81
N ALA A 56 3.96 -8.54 7.28
CA ALA A 56 4.07 -9.57 8.30
C ALA A 56 3.85 -8.95 9.69
N HIS A 57 2.62 -8.58 10.01
CA HIS A 57 2.26 -7.94 11.29
C HIS A 57 2.64 -8.74 12.54
N THR A 58 2.92 -10.03 12.39
CA THR A 58 3.23 -10.97 13.50
C THR A 58 4.59 -11.62 13.32
N ASP A 59 5.53 -10.97 12.66
CA ASP A 59 6.86 -11.51 12.31
C ASP A 59 6.82 -12.83 11.51
N ASN A 60 5.67 -13.17 10.95
CA ASN A 60 5.49 -14.39 10.17
C ASN A 60 5.51 -14.09 8.66
N LEU A 61 6.71 -13.97 8.12
CA LEU A 61 6.95 -13.75 6.70
C LEU A 61 6.44 -14.90 5.82
N ASP A 62 6.41 -16.13 6.34
CA ASP A 62 5.92 -17.30 5.60
C ASP A 62 4.43 -17.16 5.26
N LEU A 63 3.62 -16.64 6.18
CA LEU A 63 2.21 -16.37 5.90
C LEU A 63 2.03 -15.29 4.84
N ALA A 64 2.79 -14.19 4.94
CA ALA A 64 2.75 -13.14 3.93
C ALA A 64 3.23 -13.67 2.57
N TRP A 65 4.27 -14.50 2.54
CA TRP A 65 4.77 -15.12 1.31
C TRP A 65 3.77 -16.12 0.71
N ARG A 66 3.11 -16.92 1.55
CA ARG A 66 2.02 -17.81 1.12
C ARG A 66 0.90 -17.00 0.45
N ASP A 67 0.45 -15.93 1.09
CA ASP A 67 -0.65 -15.11 0.60
C ASP A 67 -0.28 -14.42 -0.74
N VAL A 68 0.96 -13.92 -0.87
CA VAL A 68 1.51 -13.41 -2.13
C VAL A 68 1.45 -14.49 -3.23
N LYS A 69 1.92 -15.70 -2.95
CA LYS A 69 1.91 -16.80 -3.94
C LYS A 69 0.49 -17.13 -4.41
N GLN A 70 -0.48 -17.13 -3.49
CA GLN A 70 -1.87 -17.36 -3.87
C GLN A 70 -2.44 -16.25 -4.77
N VAL A 71 -2.14 -14.99 -4.48
CA VAL A 71 -2.55 -13.90 -5.38
C VAL A 71 -1.81 -13.98 -6.71
N MET A 72 -0.53 -14.37 -6.70
CA MET A 72 0.24 -14.55 -7.94
C MET A 72 -0.28 -15.67 -8.84
N GLU A 73 -0.91 -16.73 -8.30
CA GLU A 73 -1.62 -17.72 -9.12
C GLU A 73 -2.71 -17.07 -9.99
N LEU A 74 -3.52 -16.18 -9.40
CA LEU A 74 -4.52 -15.42 -10.15
C LEU A 74 -3.88 -14.48 -11.16
N VAL A 75 -2.84 -13.74 -10.74
CA VAL A 75 -2.13 -12.77 -11.58
C VAL A 75 -1.55 -13.43 -12.82
N LEU A 76 -0.89 -14.58 -12.66
CA LEU A 76 -0.28 -15.34 -13.74
C LEU A 76 -1.35 -15.99 -14.64
N SER A 77 -2.41 -16.57 -14.08
CA SER A 77 -3.51 -17.15 -14.85
C SER A 77 -4.23 -16.12 -15.74
N ARG A 78 -4.36 -14.89 -15.27
CA ARG A 78 -4.94 -13.77 -16.01
C ARG A 78 -3.92 -13.02 -16.87
N GLN A 79 -2.65 -13.36 -16.75
CA GLN A 79 -1.52 -12.68 -17.41
C GLN A 79 -1.52 -11.16 -17.13
N TYR A 80 -1.90 -10.75 -15.93
CA TYR A 80 -1.88 -9.34 -15.56
C TYR A 80 -0.47 -8.77 -15.54
N LYS A 81 -0.30 -7.54 -16.01
CA LYS A 81 0.96 -6.79 -15.87
C LYS A 81 1.22 -6.50 -14.40
N TYR A 82 2.37 -6.93 -13.89
CA TYR A 82 2.72 -6.78 -12.49
C TYR A 82 4.19 -6.44 -12.25
N THR A 83 4.49 -5.97 -11.05
CA THR A 83 5.83 -6.01 -10.47
C THR A 83 5.71 -6.43 -9.00
N LEU A 84 6.63 -7.26 -8.55
CA LEU A 84 6.67 -7.79 -7.20
C LEU A 84 7.98 -7.42 -6.53
N PHE A 85 7.92 -7.04 -5.25
CA PHE A 85 9.06 -6.70 -4.42
C PHE A 85 8.96 -7.37 -3.06
N PHE A 86 10.09 -7.79 -2.52
CA PHE A 86 10.24 -7.97 -1.08
C PHE A 86 10.63 -6.62 -0.48
N SER A 87 9.93 -6.15 0.54
CA SER A 87 10.14 -4.81 1.14
C SER A 87 11.15 -4.80 2.31
N GLY A 88 11.71 -5.98 2.63
CA GLY A 88 12.54 -6.22 3.81
C GLY A 88 11.77 -6.79 5.00
N ARG A 89 10.44 -6.63 5.07
CA ARG A 89 9.58 -7.12 6.15
C ARG A 89 8.24 -7.68 5.65
N GLY A 90 7.98 -7.59 4.38
CA GLY A 90 6.74 -8.02 3.71
C GLY A 90 6.92 -7.90 2.22
N PHE A 91 5.80 -7.82 1.48
CA PHE A 91 5.84 -7.83 0.03
C PHE A 91 4.95 -6.73 -0.55
N HIS A 92 5.41 -6.13 -1.63
CA HIS A 92 4.68 -5.15 -2.41
C HIS A 92 4.38 -5.70 -3.80
N LEU A 93 3.12 -5.89 -4.13
CA LEU A 93 2.68 -6.29 -5.45
C LEU A 93 1.93 -5.14 -6.13
N PHE A 94 2.36 -4.78 -7.32
CA PHE A 94 1.68 -3.81 -8.17
C PHE A 94 1.05 -4.52 -9.35
N LEU A 95 -0.23 -4.28 -9.57
CA LEU A 95 -0.94 -4.71 -10.76
C LEU A 95 -1.29 -3.47 -11.59
N PHE A 96 -0.83 -3.45 -12.83
CA PHE A 96 -0.96 -2.27 -13.70
C PHE A 96 -2.24 -2.34 -14.52
N GLY A 97 -2.95 -1.22 -14.57
CA GLY A 97 -4.20 -1.08 -15.29
C GLY A 97 -4.26 0.21 -16.10
N LYS A 98 -5.39 0.42 -16.75
CA LYS A 98 -5.66 1.68 -17.44
C LYS A 98 -5.72 2.83 -16.43
N ARG A 99 -5.19 3.97 -16.85
CA ARG A 99 -5.21 5.19 -16.03
C ARG A 99 -6.63 5.60 -15.68
N THR A 100 -6.85 5.92 -14.41
CA THR A 100 -8.10 6.46 -13.87
C THR A 100 -7.80 7.54 -12.84
N HIS A 101 -8.77 8.39 -12.55
CA HIS A 101 -8.74 9.31 -11.39
C HIS A 101 -9.70 8.84 -10.28
N ASN A 102 -10.39 7.72 -10.51
CA ASN A 102 -11.39 7.20 -9.57
C ASN A 102 -10.79 6.11 -8.68
N MET A 103 -10.37 6.47 -7.48
CA MET A 103 -9.84 5.53 -6.49
C MET A 103 -10.85 4.44 -6.09
N ARG A 104 -12.16 4.71 -6.16
CA ARG A 104 -13.19 3.72 -5.83
C ARG A 104 -13.17 2.51 -6.77
N ASN A 105 -12.86 2.72 -8.05
CA ASN A 105 -12.74 1.62 -9.02
C ASN A 105 -11.57 0.70 -8.62
N VAL A 106 -10.44 1.29 -8.17
CA VAL A 106 -9.29 0.53 -7.65
C VAL A 106 -9.64 -0.21 -6.35
N GLN A 107 -10.40 0.42 -5.45
CA GLN A 107 -10.87 -0.23 -4.22
C GLN A 107 -11.83 -1.38 -4.51
N THR A 108 -12.65 -1.28 -5.55
CA THR A 108 -13.54 -2.38 -5.99
C THR A 108 -12.71 -3.56 -6.49
N PHE A 109 -11.73 -3.31 -7.36
CA PHE A 109 -10.82 -4.36 -7.82
C PHE A 109 -10.02 -4.98 -6.66
N PHE A 110 -9.55 -4.17 -5.72
CA PHE A 110 -8.85 -4.67 -4.53
C PHE A 110 -9.73 -5.64 -3.71
N ARG A 111 -11.04 -5.34 -3.56
CA ARG A 111 -11.96 -6.25 -2.86
C ARG A 111 -12.09 -7.60 -3.56
N GLU A 112 -12.13 -7.63 -4.89
CA GLU A 112 -12.14 -8.89 -5.66
C GLU A 112 -10.89 -9.72 -5.38
N ILE A 113 -9.70 -9.07 -5.35
CA ILE A 113 -8.45 -9.76 -4.98
C ILE A 113 -8.49 -10.28 -3.55
N LYS A 114 -8.99 -9.48 -2.61
CA LYS A 114 -9.13 -9.89 -1.22
C LYS A 114 -10.08 -11.07 -1.05
N GLU A 115 -11.23 -11.04 -1.72
CA GLU A 115 -12.21 -12.14 -1.71
C GLU A 115 -11.61 -13.42 -2.28
N TYR A 116 -10.90 -13.32 -3.41
CA TYR A 116 -10.17 -14.44 -3.98
C TYR A 116 -9.17 -15.03 -2.97
N LEU A 117 -8.35 -14.17 -2.34
CA LEU A 117 -7.37 -14.62 -1.35
C LEU A 117 -8.03 -15.31 -0.16
N VAL A 118 -9.09 -14.72 0.40
CA VAL A 118 -9.85 -15.30 1.52
C VAL A 118 -10.44 -16.67 1.13
N HIS A 119 -10.97 -16.80 -0.09
CA HIS A 119 -11.46 -18.08 -0.59
C HIS A 119 -10.37 -19.15 -0.65
N LYS A 120 -9.13 -18.76 -0.99
CA LYS A 120 -8.00 -19.70 -1.12
C LYS A 120 -7.38 -20.12 0.21
N VAL A 121 -7.22 -19.19 1.14
CA VAL A 121 -6.47 -19.40 2.39
C VAL A 121 -7.33 -19.37 3.65
N GLY A 122 -8.63 -19.11 3.53
CA GLY A 122 -9.54 -18.85 4.62
C GLY A 122 -9.38 -17.44 5.16
N LYS A 123 -8.57 -17.25 6.19
CA LYS A 123 -8.28 -15.93 6.75
C LYS A 123 -6.88 -15.46 6.35
N SER A 124 -6.79 -14.28 5.73
CA SER A 124 -5.53 -13.57 5.50
C SER A 124 -5.44 -12.37 6.45
N ASN A 125 -4.32 -12.24 7.16
CA ASN A 125 -4.03 -11.10 8.02
C ASN A 125 -2.83 -10.29 7.48
N SER A 126 -2.22 -10.71 6.36
CA SER A 126 -1.04 -10.05 5.81
C SER A 126 -1.39 -8.91 4.87
N LEU A 127 -2.52 -8.98 4.15
CA LEU A 127 -2.93 -7.97 3.17
C LEU A 127 -3.47 -6.73 3.88
N ASP A 128 -2.78 -5.59 3.73
CA ASP A 128 -3.22 -4.30 4.30
C ASP A 128 -4.43 -3.74 3.54
N GLU A 129 -5.50 -3.47 4.26
CA GLU A 129 -6.77 -3.00 3.71
C GLU A 129 -6.80 -1.50 3.36
N ARG A 130 -5.76 -0.73 3.71
CA ARG A 130 -5.69 0.73 3.51
C ARG A 130 -5.36 1.12 2.06
N VAL A 131 -6.01 0.49 1.09
CA VAL A 131 -5.75 0.69 -0.34
C VAL A 131 -6.24 2.04 -0.88
N GLY A 132 -7.17 2.68 -0.19
CA GLY A 132 -7.78 3.94 -0.63
C GLY A 132 -6.95 5.21 -0.41
N GLN A 133 -5.72 5.10 0.10
CA GLN A 133 -4.87 6.26 0.39
C GLN A 133 -4.08 6.67 -0.85
N THR A 134 -4.46 7.78 -1.47
CA THR A 134 -3.79 8.35 -2.66
C THR A 134 -2.33 8.72 -2.38
N THR A 135 -2.02 9.16 -1.16
CA THR A 135 -0.68 9.58 -0.74
C THR A 135 0.15 8.47 -0.09
N ARG A 136 -0.24 7.20 -0.31
CA ARG A 136 0.46 6.04 0.24
C ARG A 136 1.92 6.00 -0.23
N LEU A 137 2.79 5.58 0.69
CA LEU A 137 4.21 5.43 0.43
C LEU A 137 4.58 3.95 0.28
N ARG A 138 5.56 3.68 -0.57
CA ARG A 138 6.23 2.40 -0.70
C ARG A 138 7.73 2.57 -0.53
N ARG A 139 8.40 1.51 -0.11
CA ARG A 139 9.87 1.52 -0.05
C ARG A 139 10.48 1.57 -1.45
N VAL A 140 11.55 2.32 -1.58
CA VAL A 140 12.30 2.39 -2.84
C VAL A 140 13.09 1.09 -3.06
N PRO A 141 13.01 0.45 -4.24
CA PRO A 141 13.80 -0.75 -4.54
C PRO A 141 15.31 -0.51 -4.40
N ASN A 142 16.01 -1.55 -4.01
CA ASN A 142 17.46 -1.55 -3.76
C ASN A 142 17.91 -0.59 -2.64
N THR A 143 16.99 -0.20 -1.76
CA THR A 143 17.32 0.50 -0.52
C THR A 143 17.15 -0.41 0.69
N VAL A 144 17.91 -0.12 1.73
CA VAL A 144 17.93 -0.86 2.97
C VAL A 144 16.62 -0.63 3.75
N ASN A 145 16.11 -1.68 4.36
CA ASN A 145 15.09 -1.59 5.39
C ASN A 145 15.77 -1.57 6.78
N MET A 146 15.88 -0.37 7.35
CA MET A 146 16.52 -0.18 8.66
C MET A 146 15.74 -0.78 9.84
N SER A 147 14.54 -1.31 9.59
CA SER A 147 13.68 -1.92 10.62
C SER A 147 13.63 -3.45 10.52
N SER A 148 14.50 -4.05 9.71
CA SER A 148 14.54 -5.50 9.48
C SER A 148 15.95 -5.93 9.15
N SER A 149 16.44 -6.98 9.82
CA SER A 149 17.81 -7.48 9.69
C SER A 149 17.85 -9.00 9.84
N ASP A 150 18.98 -9.58 9.43
CA ASP A 150 19.35 -10.96 9.75
C ASP A 150 19.78 -11.10 11.22
N ASP A 151 20.11 -12.31 11.63
CA ASP A 151 20.57 -12.64 13.00
C ASP A 151 21.89 -11.95 13.36
N ASN A 152 22.67 -11.50 12.39
CA ASN A 152 23.92 -10.77 12.57
C ASN A 152 23.71 -9.25 12.61
N GLY A 153 22.48 -8.79 12.49
CA GLY A 153 22.14 -7.36 12.46
C GLY A 153 22.33 -6.70 11.10
N ASN A 154 22.60 -7.44 10.01
CA ASN A 154 22.70 -6.88 8.68
C ASN A 154 21.29 -6.61 8.12
N PRO A 155 21.00 -5.38 7.71
CA PRO A 155 19.66 -5.04 7.27
C PRO A 155 19.33 -5.66 5.91
N TYR A 156 18.07 -6.07 5.72
CA TYR A 156 17.59 -6.53 4.42
C TYR A 156 17.31 -5.37 3.46
N TYR A 157 17.49 -5.63 2.17
CA TYR A 157 17.17 -4.70 1.09
C TYR A 157 15.75 -4.92 0.57
N CYS A 158 15.10 -3.84 0.15
CA CYS A 158 13.93 -3.94 -0.69
C CYS A 158 14.37 -4.37 -2.10
N ILE A 159 14.04 -5.58 -2.51
CA ILE A 159 14.50 -6.14 -3.78
C ILE A 159 13.36 -6.47 -4.73
N PRO A 160 13.54 -6.32 -6.06
CA PRO A 160 12.59 -6.85 -7.02
C PRO A 160 12.64 -8.37 -7.06
N LEU A 161 11.45 -8.99 -7.24
CA LEU A 161 11.28 -10.42 -7.42
C LEU A 161 10.73 -10.70 -8.82
N ILE A 162 11.15 -11.82 -9.39
CA ILE A 162 10.68 -12.33 -10.68
C ILE A 162 9.87 -13.62 -10.49
N GLU A 163 9.19 -14.07 -11.52
CA GLU A 163 8.35 -15.27 -11.48
C GLU A 163 9.10 -16.50 -10.95
N ASN A 164 10.34 -16.72 -11.36
CA ASN A 164 11.16 -17.83 -10.90
C ASN A 164 11.41 -17.82 -9.37
N ASP A 165 11.28 -16.67 -8.72
CA ASP A 165 11.45 -16.58 -7.26
C ASP A 165 10.24 -17.13 -6.49
N LEU A 166 9.08 -17.27 -7.12
CA LEU A 166 7.88 -17.83 -6.52
C LEU A 166 8.05 -19.29 -6.06
N SER A 167 9.00 -20.01 -6.67
CA SER A 167 9.35 -21.38 -6.24
C SER A 167 10.18 -21.44 -4.95
N LYS A 168 10.75 -20.30 -4.51
CA LYS A 168 11.60 -20.24 -3.31
C LYS A 168 10.75 -20.24 -2.03
N ASN A 169 11.36 -20.76 -0.95
CA ASN A 169 10.89 -20.53 0.42
C ASN A 169 11.33 -19.14 0.91
N ILE A 170 10.93 -18.79 2.13
CA ILE A 170 11.24 -17.46 2.67
C ILE A 170 12.73 -17.26 2.90
N GLU A 171 13.48 -18.28 3.34
CA GLU A 171 14.92 -18.22 3.55
C GLU A 171 15.66 -17.92 2.25
N GLY A 172 15.18 -18.49 1.12
CA GLY A 172 15.70 -18.18 -0.21
C GLY A 172 15.46 -16.72 -0.60
N ILE A 173 14.32 -16.13 -0.24
CA ILE A 173 14.03 -14.71 -0.45
C ILE A 173 14.92 -13.83 0.44
N LEU A 174 15.06 -14.16 1.72
CA LEU A 174 15.94 -13.44 2.67
C LEU A 174 17.40 -13.46 2.19
N THR A 175 17.87 -14.60 1.70
CA THR A 175 19.22 -14.72 1.10
C THR A 175 19.39 -13.77 -0.08
N LEU A 176 18.39 -13.66 -0.97
CA LEU A 176 18.42 -12.68 -2.06
C LEU A 176 18.45 -11.24 -1.54
N ALA A 177 17.74 -10.96 -0.45
CA ALA A 177 17.58 -9.64 0.12
C ALA A 177 18.78 -9.16 0.95
N SER A 178 19.78 -10.01 1.18
CA SER A 178 21.03 -9.63 1.88
C SER A 178 21.87 -8.58 1.12
N ARG A 179 21.55 -8.33 -0.14
CA ARG A 179 22.22 -7.35 -1.02
C ARG A 179 21.24 -6.74 -2.03
N PRO A 180 21.59 -5.58 -2.61
CA PRO A 180 20.80 -5.01 -3.73
C PRO A 180 20.73 -5.98 -4.90
N ARG A 181 19.57 -6.03 -5.56
CA ARG A 181 19.33 -6.92 -6.70
C ARG A 181 19.06 -6.11 -7.97
N HIS A 182 20.07 -6.02 -8.81
CA HIS A 182 19.97 -5.31 -10.09
C HIS A 182 19.53 -6.27 -11.19
N ILE A 183 18.23 -6.38 -11.39
CA ILE A 183 17.60 -7.09 -12.50
C ILE A 183 16.88 -6.10 -13.40
N PRO A 184 16.72 -6.40 -14.70
CA PRO A 184 15.89 -5.59 -15.58
C PRO A 184 14.50 -5.40 -14.95
N PHE A 185 14.03 -4.16 -14.97
CA PHE A 185 12.73 -3.81 -14.39
C PHE A 185 11.64 -4.07 -15.43
N GLU A 186 11.40 -5.35 -15.70
CA GLU A 186 10.36 -5.78 -16.61
C GLU A 186 9.07 -6.05 -15.85
N LYS A 187 7.97 -5.54 -16.40
CA LYS A 187 6.65 -5.91 -15.91
C LYS A 187 6.36 -7.33 -16.40
N GLY A 188 6.06 -8.24 -15.47
CA GLY A 188 5.51 -9.54 -15.81
C GLY A 188 4.11 -9.40 -16.44
N GLY A 189 3.67 -10.43 -17.17
CA GLY A 189 2.34 -10.47 -17.78
C GLY A 189 2.17 -9.55 -18.98
N LYS A 190 0.99 -9.62 -19.63
CA LYS A 190 0.69 -8.90 -20.87
C LYS A 190 -0.53 -7.99 -20.74
N ASN A 191 -1.47 -8.36 -19.90
CA ASN A 191 -2.78 -7.74 -19.79
C ASN A 191 -2.81 -6.64 -18.72
N GLU A 192 -3.36 -5.49 -19.06
CA GLU A 192 -3.69 -4.47 -18.09
C GLU A 192 -4.93 -4.87 -17.31
N VAL A 193 -4.94 -4.57 -16.02
CA VAL A 193 -6.13 -4.72 -15.20
C VAL A 193 -7.19 -3.72 -15.67
N VAL A 194 -8.40 -4.19 -15.80
CA VAL A 194 -9.57 -3.32 -15.97
C VAL A 194 -10.15 -3.08 -14.59
N PHE A 195 -10.06 -1.84 -14.11
CA PHE A 195 -10.69 -1.47 -12.85
C PHE A 195 -12.20 -1.39 -13.06
N PRO A 196 -13.01 -2.19 -12.36
CA PRO A 196 -14.46 -2.17 -12.51
C PRO A 196 -15.03 -0.85 -12.01
N ASP A 197 -16.11 -0.42 -12.62
CA ASP A 197 -16.82 0.75 -12.13
C ASP A 197 -17.33 0.51 -10.71
N ALA A 198 -17.02 1.45 -9.83
CA ALA A 198 -17.51 1.37 -8.47
C ALA A 198 -19.04 1.54 -8.47
N PRO A 199 -19.77 0.74 -7.69
CA PRO A 199 -21.21 0.91 -7.57
C PRO A 199 -21.56 2.35 -7.17
N PRO A 200 -22.70 2.88 -7.61
CA PRO A 200 -23.17 4.19 -7.17
C PRO A 200 -23.11 4.27 -5.65
N ILE A 201 -22.77 5.45 -5.12
CA ILE A 201 -22.99 5.69 -3.70
C ILE A 201 -24.52 5.71 -3.57
N GLU A 202 -25.11 4.65 -3.05
CA GLU A 202 -26.46 4.77 -2.55
C GLU A 202 -26.41 5.91 -1.53
N ALA A 203 -27.02 7.03 -1.88
CA ALA A 203 -27.28 8.04 -0.88
C ALA A 203 -27.99 7.28 0.24
N ILE A 204 -27.35 7.18 1.40
CA ILE A 204 -28.04 6.75 2.60
C ILE A 204 -29.09 7.84 2.80
N GLY A 205 -30.21 7.65 2.12
CA GLY A 205 -31.38 8.51 2.17
C GLY A 205 -32.15 8.28 3.47
N GLY A 206 -31.45 8.47 4.56
CA GLY A 206 -32.06 8.87 5.80
C GLY A 206 -31.89 10.37 5.86
N GLU A 207 -32.96 11.13 5.68
CA GLU A 207 -33.04 12.45 6.26
C GLU A 207 -32.70 12.25 7.75
N VAL A 208 -31.42 12.48 8.05
CA VAL A 208 -31.06 12.78 9.44
C VAL A 208 -31.73 14.11 9.67
N SER A 209 -32.97 14.07 10.18
CA SER A 209 -33.60 15.25 10.75
C SER A 209 -32.68 15.68 11.89
N VAL A 210 -31.74 16.55 11.57
CA VAL A 210 -30.92 17.21 12.59
C VAL A 210 -31.94 18.00 13.41
N PRO A 211 -32.17 17.66 14.68
CA PRO A 211 -33.07 18.45 15.50
C PRO A 211 -32.50 19.86 15.52
N ASN A 212 -33.33 20.84 15.16
CA ASN A 212 -32.98 22.28 15.21
C ASN A 212 -32.89 22.75 16.67
N THR A 213 -32.02 22.12 17.44
CA THR A 213 -31.71 22.53 18.81
C THR A 213 -30.28 23.05 18.82
N VAL A 214 -30.19 24.38 18.73
CA VAL A 214 -29.04 25.13 19.20
C VAL A 214 -28.91 24.88 20.69
N GLY A 215 -28.19 23.83 21.07
CA GLY A 215 -27.97 23.51 22.46
C GLY A 215 -27.55 22.05 22.65
N LYS A 216 -26.30 21.84 22.98
CA LYS A 216 -25.66 20.60 23.46
C LYS A 216 -26.23 19.31 22.86
N LEU A 217 -25.79 18.97 21.65
CA LEU A 217 -25.96 17.62 21.14
C LEU A 217 -25.33 16.65 22.16
N PRO A 218 -26.06 15.63 22.63
CA PRO A 218 -25.47 14.63 23.50
C PRO A 218 -24.36 13.93 22.73
N MET A 219 -23.14 14.09 23.20
CA MET A 219 -21.97 13.40 22.63
C MET A 219 -22.21 11.90 22.70
N LEU A 220 -22.05 11.21 21.57
CA LEU A 220 -22.16 9.75 21.54
C LEU A 220 -21.18 9.15 22.56
N PRO A 221 -21.55 8.10 23.31
CA PRO A 221 -20.69 7.50 24.34
C PRO A 221 -19.30 7.12 23.84
N CYS A 222 -19.18 6.68 22.58
CA CYS A 222 -17.90 6.36 21.95
C CYS A 222 -17.01 7.61 21.74
N LEU A 223 -17.61 8.78 21.41
CA LEU A 223 -16.88 10.04 21.27
C LEU A 223 -16.50 10.60 22.63
N HIS A 224 -17.38 10.49 23.63
CA HIS A 224 -17.05 10.87 25.01
C HIS A 224 -15.85 10.09 25.54
N ASN A 225 -15.85 8.78 25.38
CA ASN A 225 -14.72 7.94 25.77
C ASN A 225 -13.43 8.31 25.03
N ALA A 226 -13.52 8.64 23.73
CA ALA A 226 -12.37 9.08 22.94
C ALA A 226 -11.77 10.40 23.42
N VAL A 227 -12.61 11.36 23.85
CA VAL A 227 -12.17 12.65 24.41
C VAL A 227 -11.49 12.46 25.75
N MET A 228 -11.99 11.53 26.57
CA MET A 228 -11.46 11.27 27.91
C MET A 228 -10.23 10.35 27.92
N THR A 229 -9.81 9.83 26.77
CA THR A 229 -8.63 8.97 26.65
C THR A 229 -7.39 9.83 26.38
N GLU A 230 -6.35 9.64 27.17
CA GLU A 230 -5.08 10.40 27.07
C GLU A 230 -4.41 10.31 25.68
N ASN A 231 -4.66 9.21 24.95
CA ASN A 231 -4.15 9.01 23.58
C ASN A 231 -5.21 8.36 22.68
N PRO A 232 -6.21 9.11 22.19
CA PRO A 232 -7.29 8.56 21.40
C PRO A 232 -6.80 7.97 20.08
N SER A 233 -7.50 6.95 19.57
CA SER A 233 -7.18 6.31 18.31
C SER A 233 -7.16 7.30 17.14
N HIS A 234 -6.46 6.97 16.05
CA HIS A 234 -6.38 7.84 14.86
C HIS A 234 -7.78 8.17 14.27
N MET A 235 -8.71 7.22 14.32
CA MET A 235 -10.10 7.41 13.88
C MET A 235 -10.85 8.39 14.81
N SER A 236 -10.69 8.23 16.14
CA SER A 236 -11.30 9.12 17.12
C SER A 236 -10.80 10.56 16.97
N ARG A 237 -9.52 10.76 16.66
CA ARG A 237 -8.93 12.10 16.39
C ARG A 237 -9.50 12.71 15.11
N ALA A 238 -9.76 11.93 14.07
CA ALA A 238 -10.34 12.42 12.83
C ALA A 238 -11.78 12.93 13.04
N TYR A 239 -12.57 12.26 13.87
CA TYR A 239 -13.91 12.70 14.23
C TYR A 239 -13.92 13.96 15.11
N LEU A 240 -12.95 14.13 16.00
CA LEU A 240 -12.84 15.31 16.87
C LEU A 240 -12.43 16.58 16.10
N VAL A 241 -11.72 16.46 14.98
CA VAL A 241 -11.31 17.61 14.16
C VAL A 241 -12.39 18.05 13.17
N SER A 242 -13.39 17.21 12.91
CA SER A 242 -14.54 17.53 12.04
C SER A 242 -15.74 18.15 12.77
N TRP A 243 -15.61 18.41 14.06
CA TRP A 243 -16.53 19.14 14.94
C TRP A 243 -15.97 20.53 15.20
#